data_6ee46fc25f3fbe61b35ea8b6fc391cbd
#
_entry.id   6ee46fc25f3fbe61b35ea8b6fc391cbd
#
_cell.length_a   1.000
_cell.length_b   1.000
_cell.length_c   1.000
_cell.angle_alpha   90.00
_cell.angle_beta   90.00
_cell.angle_gamma   90.00
#
_symmetry.space_group_name_H-M   'P 1'
#
loop_
_entity.id
_entity.type
_entity.pdbx_description
1 polymer ?
#
loop_
_entity_poly.entity_id
_entity_poly.type
_entity_poly.pdbx_seq_one_letter_code
_entity_poly.pdbx_strand_id
1 'polypeptide(L)'
;MDLDLMISSFPKLLNATLVTLKLLSLSLIFGLILGLFFAILRLNKNIFLNKFSYFYSYIFRGTPLLVQIFIIYFGLGQIEFLRSSFLWIILKEPYWCAIIAFSLNTGAYTSEILRSAFQTINKGFIEAGDSLGISKKMIVYKIHIPMAIRQSL
;
A
#
# COMPACT_ATOMS: atom_id res chain seq x y z
N MET A 1 -23.45 31.94 -18.93
CA MET A 1 -22.84 30.62 -18.63
C MET A 1 -22.45 30.08 -19.99
N ASP A 2 -21.13 30.04 -20.28
CA ASP A 2 -20.65 29.77 -21.65
C ASP A 2 -20.78 28.28 -21.96
N LEU A 3 -21.88 27.92 -22.64
CA LEU A 3 -22.16 26.55 -23.08
C LEU A 3 -21.02 25.99 -23.96
N ASP A 4 -20.43 26.84 -24.79
CA ASP A 4 -19.28 26.47 -25.65
C ASP A 4 -18.07 26.08 -24.83
N LEU A 5 -17.79 26.76 -23.72
CA LEU A 5 -16.74 26.42 -22.79
C LEU A 5 -17.01 25.06 -22.09
N MET A 6 -18.25 24.80 -21.73
CA MET A 6 -18.64 23.52 -21.11
C MET A 6 -18.48 22.36 -22.09
N ILE A 7 -18.93 22.50 -23.33
CA ILE A 7 -18.86 21.48 -24.36
C ILE A 7 -17.38 21.19 -24.72
N SER A 8 -16.55 22.23 -24.88
CA SER A 8 -15.13 22.08 -25.21
C SER A 8 -14.30 21.51 -24.05
N SER A 9 -14.73 21.70 -22.80
CA SER A 9 -14.04 21.19 -21.61
C SER A 9 -14.40 19.73 -21.29
N PHE A 10 -15.57 19.26 -21.73
CA PHE A 10 -16.08 17.92 -21.40
C PHE A 10 -15.11 16.78 -21.81
N PRO A 11 -14.54 16.75 -23.04
CA PRO A 11 -13.57 15.71 -23.41
C PRO A 11 -12.29 15.73 -22.53
N LYS A 12 -11.85 16.93 -22.13
CA LYS A 12 -10.68 17.10 -21.26
C LYS A 12 -10.96 16.53 -19.86
N LEU A 13 -12.15 16.77 -19.33
CA LEU A 13 -12.59 16.22 -18.03
C LEU A 13 -12.70 14.69 -18.07
N LEU A 14 -13.24 14.13 -19.15
CA LEU A 14 -13.27 12.68 -19.33
C LEU A 14 -11.87 12.06 -19.34
N ASN A 15 -10.95 12.65 -20.09
CA ASN A 15 -9.56 12.17 -20.12
C ASN A 15 -8.89 12.29 -18.74
N ALA A 16 -9.10 13.39 -18.03
CA ALA A 16 -8.58 13.58 -16.67
C ALA A 16 -9.17 12.53 -15.70
N THR A 17 -10.46 12.21 -15.82
CA THR A 17 -11.11 11.17 -15.03
C THR A 17 -10.49 9.79 -15.31
N LEU A 18 -10.22 9.46 -16.57
CA LEU A 18 -9.55 8.20 -16.91
C LEU A 18 -8.13 8.10 -16.32
N VAL A 19 -7.37 9.19 -16.32
CA VAL A 19 -6.05 9.23 -15.67
C VAL A 19 -6.18 9.01 -14.17
N THR A 20 -7.14 9.67 -13.53
CA THR A 20 -7.41 9.51 -12.09
C THR A 20 -7.79 8.07 -11.74
N LEU A 21 -8.68 7.46 -12.53
CA LEU A 21 -9.09 6.06 -12.32
C LEU A 21 -7.94 5.08 -12.50
N LYS A 22 -7.08 5.28 -13.50
CA LYS A 22 -5.87 4.47 -13.68
C LYS A 22 -4.92 4.60 -12.50
N LEU A 23 -4.66 5.83 -12.05
CA LEU A 23 -3.79 6.11 -10.92
C LEU A 23 -4.34 5.45 -9.64
N LEU A 24 -5.64 5.63 -9.38
CA LEU A 24 -6.31 5.02 -8.23
C LEU A 24 -6.19 3.50 -8.26
N SER A 25 -6.55 2.87 -9.39
CA SER A 25 -6.54 1.41 -9.53
C SER A 25 -5.16 0.82 -9.32
N LEU A 26 -4.13 1.38 -9.96
CA LEU A 26 -2.75 0.92 -9.81
C LEU A 26 -2.25 1.11 -8.37
N SER A 27 -2.51 2.27 -7.78
CA SER A 27 -2.11 2.56 -6.40
C SER A 27 -2.79 1.66 -5.39
N LEU A 28 -4.07 1.32 -5.59
CA LEU A 28 -4.79 0.37 -4.74
C LEU A 28 -4.19 -1.04 -4.86
N ILE A 29 -3.95 -1.53 -6.06
CA ILE A 29 -3.39 -2.87 -6.27
C ILE A 29 -2.03 -2.99 -5.57
N PHE A 30 -1.11 -2.08 -5.86
CA PHE A 30 0.22 -2.10 -5.23
C PHE A 30 0.13 -1.84 -3.72
N GLY A 31 -0.73 -0.93 -3.29
CA GLY A 31 -0.96 -0.63 -1.87
C GLY A 31 -1.50 -1.83 -1.10
N LEU A 32 -2.46 -2.57 -1.65
CA LEU A 32 -2.98 -3.79 -1.03
C LEU A 32 -1.92 -4.90 -0.93
N ILE A 33 -1.11 -5.08 -1.98
CA ILE A 33 0.00 -6.03 -1.97
C ILE A 33 1.01 -5.67 -0.88
N LEU A 34 1.43 -4.40 -0.81
CA LEU A 34 2.33 -3.90 0.22
C LEU A 34 1.72 -4.03 1.61
N GLY A 35 0.45 -3.67 1.76
CA GLY A 35 -0.29 -3.76 3.02
C GLY A 35 -0.33 -5.19 3.56
N LEU A 36 -0.65 -6.16 2.70
CA LEU A 36 -0.64 -7.57 3.07
C LEU A 36 0.78 -8.05 3.44
N PHE A 37 1.78 -7.68 2.65
CA PHE A 37 3.18 -8.02 2.91
C PHE A 37 3.62 -7.51 4.29
N PHE A 38 3.41 -6.24 4.60
CA PHE A 38 3.80 -5.65 5.88
C PHE A 38 2.94 -6.18 7.04
N ALA A 39 1.66 -6.50 6.83
CA ALA A 39 0.83 -7.14 7.84
C ALA A 39 1.36 -8.53 8.22
N ILE A 40 1.78 -9.33 7.24
CA ILE A 40 2.39 -10.65 7.48
C ILE A 40 3.73 -10.50 8.22
N LEU A 41 4.56 -9.51 7.88
CA LEU A 41 5.80 -9.24 8.60
C LEU A 41 5.54 -8.92 10.08
N ARG A 42 4.41 -8.30 10.40
CA ARG A 42 4.00 -8.03 11.80
C ARG A 42 3.68 -9.28 12.61
N LEU A 43 3.28 -10.38 11.97
CA LEU A 43 3.04 -11.66 12.63
C LEU A 43 4.34 -12.45 12.89
N ASN A 44 5.46 -12.00 12.32
CA ASN A 44 6.73 -12.71 12.46
C ASN A 44 7.28 -12.56 13.88
N LYS A 45 7.82 -13.65 14.41
CA LYS A 45 8.48 -13.68 15.73
C LYS A 45 9.82 -12.93 15.74
N ASN A 46 10.43 -12.71 14.56
CA ASN A 46 11.66 -11.94 14.44
C ASN A 46 11.38 -10.46 14.74
N ILE A 47 11.97 -9.98 15.83
CA ILE A 47 11.77 -8.60 16.32
C ILE A 47 12.20 -7.54 15.32
N PHE A 48 13.21 -7.81 14.48
CA PHE A 48 13.68 -6.87 13.45
C PHE A 48 12.62 -6.68 12.36
N LEU A 49 12.05 -7.78 11.85
CA LEU A 49 10.99 -7.72 10.83
C LEU A 49 9.73 -7.05 11.35
N ASN A 50 9.36 -7.35 12.59
CA ASN A 50 8.22 -6.71 13.23
C ASN A 50 8.43 -5.21 13.42
N LYS A 51 9.59 -4.78 13.95
CA LYS A 51 9.93 -3.37 14.13
C LYS A 51 10.03 -2.63 12.80
N PHE A 52 10.58 -3.25 11.76
CA PHE A 52 10.66 -2.67 10.43
C PHE A 52 9.27 -2.37 9.85
N SER A 53 8.35 -3.34 9.94
CA SER A 53 6.95 -3.14 9.52
C SER A 53 6.26 -2.06 10.36
N TYR A 54 6.53 -2.00 11.67
CA TYR A 54 6.01 -0.93 12.54
C TYR A 54 6.49 0.45 12.08
N PHE A 55 7.77 0.59 11.87
CA PHE A 55 8.39 1.85 11.47
C PHE A 55 7.85 2.35 10.13
N TYR A 56 7.70 1.44 9.16
CA TYR A 56 7.05 1.74 7.90
C TYR A 56 5.65 2.32 8.10
N SER A 57 4.79 1.58 8.81
CA SER A 57 3.41 2.03 9.05
C SER A 57 3.36 3.34 9.84
N TYR A 58 4.27 3.51 10.81
CA TYR A 58 4.35 4.72 11.64
C TYR A 58 4.71 5.96 10.80
N ILE A 59 5.71 5.88 9.92
CA ILE A 59 6.13 7.00 9.08
C ILE A 59 5.03 7.36 8.08
N PHE A 60 4.57 6.39 7.28
CA PHE A 60 3.65 6.67 6.18
C PHE A 60 2.25 7.06 6.64
N ARG A 61 1.82 6.66 7.83
CA ARG A 61 0.55 7.11 8.43
C ARG A 61 0.71 8.41 9.21
N GLY A 62 1.90 8.67 9.75
CA GLY A 62 2.18 9.87 10.55
C GLY A 62 2.57 11.10 9.73
N THR A 63 2.79 10.95 8.41
CA THR A 63 3.17 12.05 7.53
C THR A 63 2.07 12.37 6.51
N PRO A 64 1.85 13.65 6.17
CA PRO A 64 0.88 14.03 5.14
C PRO A 64 1.25 13.44 3.77
N LEU A 65 0.27 12.87 3.08
CA LEU A 65 0.48 12.27 1.75
C LEU A 65 1.11 13.24 0.75
N LEU A 66 0.72 14.52 0.79
CA LEU A 66 1.28 15.56 -0.08
C LEU A 66 2.80 15.69 0.12
N VAL A 67 3.25 15.66 1.38
CA VAL A 67 4.68 15.71 1.72
C VAL A 67 5.41 14.49 1.18
N GLN A 68 4.80 13.31 1.26
CA GLN A 68 5.37 12.07 0.70
C GLN A 68 5.57 12.18 -0.81
N ILE A 69 4.59 12.72 -1.53
CA ILE A 69 4.68 12.96 -2.99
C ILE A 69 5.84 13.92 -3.28
N PHE A 70 5.95 15.02 -2.55
CA PHE A 70 7.02 15.99 -2.76
C PHE A 70 8.42 15.42 -2.47
N ILE A 71 8.56 14.62 -1.42
CA ILE A 71 9.83 13.95 -1.11
C ILE A 71 10.21 12.98 -2.23
N ILE A 72 9.24 12.20 -2.75
CA ILE A 72 9.51 11.23 -3.81
C ILE A 72 9.85 11.96 -5.12
N TYR A 73 9.07 12.96 -5.51
CA TYR A 73 9.26 13.62 -6.79
C TYR A 73 10.46 14.58 -6.80
N PHE A 74 10.55 15.47 -5.81
CA PHE A 74 11.63 16.46 -5.76
C PHE A 74 12.85 15.98 -4.98
N GLY A 75 12.67 15.24 -3.88
CA GLY A 75 13.75 14.81 -3.01
C GLY A 75 14.62 13.74 -3.65
N LEU A 76 14.02 12.68 -4.23
CA LEU A 76 14.78 11.62 -4.89
C LEU A 76 15.48 12.12 -6.16
N GLY A 77 14.93 13.14 -6.82
CA GLY A 77 15.55 13.79 -7.97
C GLY A 77 16.86 14.54 -7.67
N GLN A 78 17.15 14.84 -6.41
CA GLN A 78 18.40 15.51 -6.02
C GLN A 78 19.55 14.52 -5.78
N ILE A 79 19.27 13.23 -5.70
CA ILE A 79 20.28 12.19 -5.45
C ILE A 79 20.92 11.79 -6.78
N GLU A 80 22.18 12.15 -7.02
CA GLU A 80 22.89 11.87 -8.28
C GLU A 80 22.92 10.38 -8.62
N PHE A 81 23.14 9.51 -7.63
CA PHE A 81 23.12 8.06 -7.82
C PHE A 81 21.78 7.56 -8.37
N LEU A 82 20.65 8.11 -7.94
CA LEU A 82 19.33 7.73 -8.46
C LEU A 82 19.12 8.27 -9.89
N ARG A 83 19.58 9.49 -10.16
CA ARG A 83 19.48 10.09 -11.52
C ARG A 83 20.29 9.34 -12.55
N SER A 84 21.42 8.74 -12.19
CA SER A 84 22.24 7.92 -13.08
C SER A 84 21.79 6.46 -13.17
N SER A 85 20.84 6.05 -12.33
CA SER A 85 20.32 4.68 -12.29
C SER A 85 19.18 4.44 -13.27
N PHE A 86 18.92 3.15 -13.60
CA PHE A 86 17.75 2.74 -14.38
C PHE A 86 16.42 3.19 -13.75
N LEU A 87 16.37 3.34 -12.43
CA LEU A 87 15.17 3.78 -11.70
C LEU A 87 14.72 5.18 -12.10
N TRP A 88 15.64 6.01 -12.62
CA TRP A 88 15.33 7.36 -13.05
C TRP A 88 14.30 7.42 -14.18
N ILE A 89 14.21 6.41 -15.01
CA ILE A 89 13.19 6.30 -16.08
C ILE A 89 11.78 6.42 -15.48
N ILE A 90 11.57 5.84 -14.30
CA ILE A 90 10.29 5.87 -13.58
C ILE A 90 10.18 7.12 -12.70
N LEU A 91 11.22 7.43 -11.93
CA LEU A 91 11.19 8.50 -10.93
C LEU A 91 11.18 9.92 -11.53
N LYS A 92 11.56 10.12 -12.78
CA LYS A 92 11.44 11.41 -13.48
C LYS A 92 9.99 11.78 -13.82
N GLU A 93 9.08 10.80 -13.91
CA GLU A 93 7.71 11.01 -14.34
C GLU A 93 6.79 11.23 -13.11
N PRO A 94 6.10 12.38 -12.99
CA PRO A 94 5.22 12.70 -11.87
C PRO A 94 4.14 11.63 -11.61
N TYR A 95 3.64 11.02 -12.68
CA TYR A 95 2.62 9.99 -12.62
C TYR A 95 3.07 8.77 -11.81
N TRP A 96 4.29 8.27 -12.07
CA TRP A 96 4.85 7.13 -11.34
C TRP A 96 5.22 7.48 -9.91
N CYS A 97 5.72 8.70 -9.67
CA CYS A 97 5.98 9.18 -8.32
C CYS A 97 4.69 9.22 -7.48
N ALA A 98 3.58 9.66 -8.07
CA ALA A 98 2.27 9.64 -7.43
C ALA A 98 1.81 8.21 -7.12
N ILE A 99 1.92 7.26 -8.08
CA ILE A 99 1.58 5.85 -7.85
C ILE A 99 2.40 5.28 -6.68
N ILE A 100 3.70 5.54 -6.63
CA ILE A 100 4.58 5.06 -5.55
C ILE A 100 4.12 5.64 -4.21
N ALA A 101 3.92 6.97 -4.11
CA ALA A 101 3.49 7.62 -2.89
C ALA A 101 2.14 7.08 -2.38
N PHE A 102 1.14 7.00 -3.26
CA PHE A 102 -0.18 6.48 -2.92
C PHE A 102 -0.13 5.00 -2.51
N SER A 103 0.68 4.19 -3.21
CA SER A 103 0.84 2.78 -2.88
C SER A 103 1.48 2.57 -1.51
N LEU A 104 2.53 3.33 -1.20
CA LEU A 104 3.18 3.28 0.11
C LEU A 104 2.24 3.75 1.23
N ASN A 105 1.51 4.82 1.00
CA ASN A 105 0.55 5.34 1.97
C ASN A 105 -0.61 4.35 2.19
N THR A 106 -1.28 3.89 1.13
CA THR A 106 -2.36 2.90 1.19
C THR A 106 -1.89 1.60 1.85
N GLY A 107 -0.68 1.13 1.50
CA GLY A 107 -0.09 -0.05 2.09
C GLY A 107 0.12 0.08 3.61
N ALA A 108 0.52 1.25 4.08
CA ALA A 108 0.71 1.50 5.51
C ALA A 108 -0.62 1.43 6.29
N TYR A 109 -1.69 2.04 5.77
CA TYR A 109 -3.02 1.95 6.37
C TYR A 109 -3.57 0.52 6.32
N THR A 110 -3.51 -0.13 5.16
CA THR A 110 -3.96 -1.51 4.98
C THR A 110 -3.22 -2.49 5.89
N SER A 111 -1.90 -2.32 6.05
CA SER A 111 -1.10 -3.18 6.93
C SER A 111 -1.55 -3.09 8.38
N GLU A 112 -1.94 -1.92 8.85
CA GLU A 112 -2.40 -1.73 10.22
C GLU A 112 -3.83 -2.25 10.43
N ILE A 113 -4.72 -2.07 9.44
CA ILE A 113 -6.07 -2.64 9.46
C ILE A 113 -5.99 -4.17 9.53
N LEU A 114 -5.20 -4.80 8.66
CA LEU A 114 -5.00 -6.24 8.65
C LEU A 114 -4.33 -6.74 9.94
N ARG A 115 -3.35 -6.01 10.47
CA ARG A 115 -2.73 -6.33 11.77
C ARG A 115 -3.76 -6.35 12.88
N SER A 116 -4.62 -5.34 12.93
CA SER A 116 -5.71 -5.28 13.92
C SER A 116 -6.66 -6.46 13.77
N ALA A 117 -7.07 -6.76 12.54
CA ALA A 117 -7.92 -7.89 12.22
C ALA A 117 -7.27 -9.25 12.60
N PHE A 118 -5.95 -9.40 12.37
CA PHE A 118 -5.23 -10.60 12.81
C PHE A 118 -5.25 -10.79 14.33
N GLN A 119 -5.24 -9.72 15.10
CA GLN A 119 -5.26 -9.80 16.56
C GLN A 119 -6.64 -10.18 17.12
N THR A 120 -7.71 -9.98 16.38
CA THR A 120 -9.07 -10.36 16.79
C THR A 120 -9.39 -11.83 16.50
N ILE A 121 -8.55 -12.53 15.71
CA ILE A 121 -8.74 -13.95 15.41
C ILE A 121 -8.54 -14.77 16.68
N ASN A 122 -9.54 -15.59 17.02
CA ASN A 122 -9.50 -16.46 18.18
C ASN A 122 -8.33 -17.46 18.05
N LYS A 123 -7.48 -17.50 19.06
CA LYS A 123 -6.30 -18.39 19.11
C LYS A 123 -6.68 -19.86 18.94
N GLY A 124 -7.88 -20.27 19.33
CA GLY A 124 -8.37 -21.63 19.17
C GLY A 124 -8.37 -22.13 17.72
N PHE A 125 -8.59 -21.27 16.73
CA PHE A 125 -8.46 -21.66 15.33
C PHE A 125 -7.01 -21.97 14.91
N ILE A 126 -6.06 -21.28 15.51
CA ILE A 126 -4.63 -21.48 15.26
C ILE A 126 -4.18 -22.78 15.93
N GLU A 127 -4.57 -22.99 17.18
CA GLU A 127 -4.27 -24.17 17.96
C GLU A 127 -4.90 -25.43 17.36
N ALA A 128 -6.12 -25.34 16.84
CA ALA A 128 -6.78 -26.42 16.10
C ALA A 128 -5.99 -26.75 14.81
N GLY A 129 -5.54 -25.74 14.07
CA GLY A 129 -4.71 -25.95 12.89
C GLY A 129 -3.36 -26.61 13.22
N ASP A 130 -2.70 -26.18 14.28
CA ASP A 130 -1.45 -26.77 14.77
C ASP A 130 -1.68 -28.24 15.22
N SER A 131 -2.79 -28.52 15.89
CA SER A 131 -3.16 -29.89 16.34
C SER A 131 -3.44 -30.85 15.18
N LEU A 132 -3.92 -30.31 14.05
CA LEU A 132 -4.13 -31.06 12.79
C LEU A 132 -2.82 -31.22 11.97
N GLY A 133 -1.68 -30.75 12.48
CA GLY A 133 -0.39 -30.82 11.79
C GLY A 133 -0.27 -29.89 10.59
N ILE A 134 -1.12 -28.85 10.48
CA ILE A 134 -1.07 -27.88 9.40
C ILE A 134 0.16 -26.99 9.59
N SER A 135 0.97 -26.82 8.55
CA SER A 135 2.16 -25.97 8.63
C SER A 135 1.80 -24.53 8.93
N LYS A 136 2.65 -23.80 9.68
CA LYS A 136 2.42 -22.39 10.05
C LYS A 136 2.19 -21.48 8.85
N LYS A 137 2.88 -21.74 7.73
CA LYS A 137 2.65 -21.01 6.47
C LYS A 137 1.22 -21.22 5.97
N MET A 138 0.74 -22.45 6.01
CA MET A 138 -0.61 -22.81 5.54
C MET A 138 -1.69 -22.22 6.48
N ILE A 139 -1.45 -22.18 7.80
CA ILE A 139 -2.33 -21.50 8.77
C ILE A 139 -2.44 -20.01 8.42
N VAL A 140 -1.33 -19.34 8.12
CA VAL A 140 -1.35 -17.93 7.70
C VAL A 140 -2.17 -17.74 6.43
N TYR A 141 -1.90 -18.52 5.39
CA TYR A 141 -2.57 -18.34 4.09
C TYR A 141 -4.03 -18.80 4.07
N LYS A 142 -4.36 -19.91 4.74
CA LYS A 142 -5.70 -20.50 4.66
C LYS A 142 -6.65 -20.08 5.80
N ILE A 143 -6.10 -19.60 6.91
CA ILE A 143 -6.90 -19.23 8.09
C ILE A 143 -6.76 -17.73 8.38
N HIS A 144 -5.53 -17.24 8.64
CA HIS A 144 -5.34 -15.87 9.08
C HIS A 144 -5.74 -14.84 8.02
N ILE A 145 -5.23 -14.96 6.80
CA ILE A 145 -5.48 -13.97 5.75
C ILE A 145 -6.96 -13.90 5.38
N PRO A 146 -7.66 -15.01 5.07
CA PRO A 146 -9.09 -14.95 4.73
C PRO A 146 -9.96 -14.42 5.87
N MET A 147 -9.67 -14.85 7.11
CA MET A 147 -10.42 -14.36 8.27
C MET A 147 -10.16 -12.89 8.54
N ALA A 148 -8.91 -12.42 8.43
CA ALA A 148 -8.56 -11.02 8.61
C ALA A 148 -9.23 -10.12 7.56
N ILE A 149 -9.23 -10.53 6.29
CA ILE A 149 -9.94 -9.80 5.23
C ILE A 149 -11.43 -9.70 5.55
N ARG A 150 -12.05 -10.81 5.97
CA ARG A 150 -13.47 -10.80 6.34
C ARG A 150 -13.79 -9.92 7.55
N GLN A 151 -12.87 -9.80 8.49
CA GLN A 151 -13.05 -8.95 9.68
C GLN A 151 -12.67 -7.48 9.45
N SER A 152 -11.96 -7.18 8.36
CA SER A 152 -11.56 -5.82 8.00
C SER A 152 -12.59 -5.09 7.13
N LEU A 153 -13.60 -5.79 6.65
CA LEU A 153 -14.75 -5.29 5.88
C LEU A 153 -15.92 -4.94 6.80
#